data_1e9ac612b7c9221f8ca6891798c935e6
#
_entry.id   1e9ac612b7c9221f8ca6891798c935e6
#
_cell.length_a   1.000
_cell.length_b   1.000
_cell.length_c   1.000
_cell.angle_alpha   90.00
_cell.angle_beta   90.00
_cell.angle_gamma   90.00
#
_symmetry.space_group_name_H-M   'P 1'
#
loop_
_entity.id
_entity.type
_entity.pdbx_description
1 polymer ?
#
loop_
_entity_poly.entity_id
_entity_poly.type
_entity_poly.pdbx_seq_one_letter_code
_entity_poly.pdbx_strand_id
1 'polypeptide(L)'
;MDYSILRCGAVADGVTNCAAAIQRAVDAAAAAGGGRVIVPAGRFLSGSVLLKDNVELHLESGAVLISSLNPADITPFPQGGDGTDPDDTADGWEGGFFLGASHAKNVTISGMGTIYGQGDKVFLDKNVDNGFHECPKFCEAFRPRMMLFEAVENFTVRDVTLQDAAFWTLHMAGCRHVRIQNIMILNDDRGANNDGIDPDCCQDVVISNCIVRTGDDAIVVKSTGPMSRRY
;
A
#
# COMPACT_ATOMS: atom_id res chain seq x y z
N MET A 1 -20.48 1.26 11.90
CA MET A 1 -19.97 1.05 13.29
C MET A 1 -18.46 1.28 13.25
N ASP A 2 -17.86 1.80 14.35
CA ASP A 2 -16.43 2.08 14.41
C ASP A 2 -15.70 1.03 15.29
N TYR A 3 -14.59 0.53 14.75
CA TYR A 3 -13.72 -0.47 15.35
C TYR A 3 -12.34 0.13 15.59
N SER A 4 -12.03 0.58 16.81
CA SER A 4 -10.72 1.14 17.12
C SER A 4 -9.67 0.04 17.27
N ILE A 5 -8.53 0.19 16.58
CA ILE A 5 -7.40 -0.74 16.70
C ILE A 5 -6.83 -0.81 18.12
N LEU A 6 -6.96 0.28 18.91
CA LEU A 6 -6.54 0.29 20.33
C LEU A 6 -7.34 -0.71 21.15
N ARG A 7 -8.65 -0.84 20.89
CA ARG A 7 -9.50 -1.83 21.58
C ARG A 7 -9.15 -3.26 21.22
N CYS A 8 -8.46 -3.44 20.10
CA CYS A 8 -7.91 -4.71 19.65
C CYS A 8 -6.46 -4.95 20.09
N GLY A 9 -5.89 -4.04 20.91
CA GLY A 9 -4.55 -4.21 21.49
C GLY A 9 -3.42 -3.61 20.66
N ALA A 10 -3.69 -2.68 19.75
CA ALA A 10 -2.62 -1.92 19.08
C ALA A 10 -1.94 -0.95 20.08
N VAL A 11 -0.64 -0.76 19.90
CA VAL A 11 0.20 0.11 20.74
C VAL A 11 0.78 1.23 19.89
N ALA A 12 0.60 2.49 20.32
CA ALA A 12 1.00 3.68 19.56
C ALA A 12 2.45 4.11 19.82
N ASP A 13 3.39 3.16 19.89
CA ASP A 13 4.81 3.39 20.20
C ASP A 13 5.73 3.48 18.97
N GLY A 14 5.21 3.14 17.79
CA GLY A 14 5.96 3.09 16.53
C GLY A 14 6.97 1.94 16.42
N VAL A 15 6.94 0.98 17.37
CA VAL A 15 7.90 -0.13 17.46
C VAL A 15 7.21 -1.49 17.56
N THR A 16 6.16 -1.59 18.36
CA THR A 16 5.39 -2.84 18.52
C THR A 16 4.61 -3.15 17.25
N ASN A 17 4.78 -4.35 16.69
CA ASN A 17 4.03 -4.77 15.50
C ASN A 17 2.53 -4.93 15.82
N CYS A 18 1.71 -4.06 15.25
CA CYS A 18 0.27 -3.99 15.46
C CYS A 18 -0.55 -4.77 14.42
N ALA A 19 0.06 -5.49 13.48
CA ALA A 19 -0.64 -6.17 12.38
C ALA A 19 -1.79 -7.05 12.87
N ALA A 20 -1.55 -7.88 13.87
CA ALA A 20 -2.57 -8.75 14.43
C ALA A 20 -3.73 -7.97 15.11
N ALA A 21 -3.45 -6.83 15.73
CA ALA A 21 -4.46 -5.98 16.36
C ALA A 21 -5.32 -5.29 15.29
N ILE A 22 -4.69 -4.76 14.23
CA ILE A 22 -5.39 -4.12 13.12
C ILE A 22 -6.22 -5.17 12.37
N GLN A 23 -5.66 -6.36 12.11
CA GLN A 23 -6.39 -7.43 11.43
C GLN A 23 -7.63 -7.88 12.21
N ARG A 24 -7.54 -7.98 13.55
CA ARG A 24 -8.72 -8.28 14.40
C ARG A 24 -9.82 -7.23 14.26
N ALA A 25 -9.45 -5.95 14.16
CA ALA A 25 -10.43 -4.88 13.96
C ALA A 25 -11.10 -4.99 12.57
N VAL A 26 -10.32 -5.28 11.52
CA VAL A 26 -10.81 -5.54 10.16
C VAL A 26 -11.75 -6.75 10.14
N ASP A 27 -11.34 -7.85 10.76
CA ASP A 27 -12.14 -9.08 10.82
C ASP A 27 -13.46 -8.88 11.56
N ALA A 28 -13.44 -8.14 12.66
CA ALA A 28 -14.65 -7.81 13.42
C ALA A 28 -15.62 -6.92 12.62
N ALA A 29 -15.08 -5.92 11.89
CA ALA A 29 -15.88 -5.07 11.01
C ALA A 29 -16.52 -5.89 9.89
N ALA A 30 -15.73 -6.71 9.20
CA ALA A 30 -16.21 -7.56 8.10
C ALA A 30 -17.27 -8.57 8.58
N ALA A 31 -17.04 -9.22 9.72
CA ALA A 31 -17.99 -10.19 10.31
C ALA A 31 -19.34 -9.55 10.68
N ALA A 32 -19.36 -8.24 10.97
CA ALA A 32 -20.58 -7.47 11.24
C ALA A 32 -21.26 -6.93 9.96
N GLY A 33 -20.77 -7.32 8.78
CA GLY A 33 -21.28 -6.86 7.49
C GLY A 33 -20.64 -5.59 6.96
N GLY A 34 -19.64 -5.05 7.66
CA GLY A 34 -18.90 -3.85 7.29
C GLY A 34 -18.75 -2.87 8.44
N GLY A 35 -17.86 -1.90 8.25
CA GLY A 35 -17.64 -0.85 9.23
C GLY A 35 -16.33 -0.10 9.00
N ARG A 36 -16.07 0.86 9.89
CA ARG A 36 -14.89 1.68 9.84
C ARG A 36 -13.89 1.26 10.92
N VAL A 37 -12.70 0.86 10.48
CA VAL A 37 -11.56 0.55 11.34
C VAL A 37 -10.78 1.84 11.59
N ILE A 38 -10.72 2.29 12.84
CA ILE A 38 -10.12 3.56 13.21
C ILE A 38 -8.68 3.36 13.66
N VAL A 39 -7.76 4.03 12.97
CA VAL A 39 -6.39 4.26 13.39
C VAL A 39 -6.32 5.66 14.00
N PRO A 40 -6.28 5.80 15.34
CA PRO A 40 -6.28 7.11 15.97
C PRO A 40 -4.91 7.79 15.88
N ALA A 41 -4.83 9.06 16.34
CA ALA A 41 -3.56 9.76 16.43
C ALA A 41 -2.51 8.92 17.19
N GLY A 42 -1.30 8.83 16.64
CA GLY A 42 -0.19 8.04 17.18
C GLY A 42 0.61 7.35 16.09
N ARG A 43 1.64 6.62 16.46
CA ARG A 43 2.54 5.92 15.53
C ARG A 43 2.38 4.42 15.72
N PHE A 44 1.98 3.72 14.67
CA PHE A 44 1.69 2.28 14.71
C PHE A 44 2.54 1.55 13.68
N LEU A 45 3.54 0.79 14.12
CA LEU A 45 4.26 -0.14 13.26
C LEU A 45 3.36 -1.34 12.97
N SER A 46 3.33 -1.79 11.72
CA SER A 46 2.54 -2.96 11.33
C SER A 46 3.19 -3.73 10.20
N GLY A 47 3.09 -5.03 10.26
CA GLY A 47 3.24 -5.91 9.11
C GLY A 47 2.01 -5.84 8.22
N SER A 48 1.85 -6.84 7.35
CA SER A 48 0.75 -6.90 6.40
C SER A 48 -0.63 -6.90 7.07
N VAL A 49 -1.55 -6.14 6.47
CA VAL A 49 -2.97 -6.12 6.83
C VAL A 49 -3.80 -6.35 5.58
N LEU A 50 -4.71 -7.34 5.63
CA LEU A 50 -5.62 -7.68 4.55
C LEU A 50 -7.02 -7.11 4.84
N LEU A 51 -7.41 -6.11 4.05
CA LEU A 51 -8.75 -5.51 4.11
C LEU A 51 -9.78 -6.47 3.49
N LYS A 52 -11.03 -6.34 3.92
CA LYS A 52 -12.13 -7.22 3.56
C LYS A 52 -13.34 -6.43 3.05
N ASP A 53 -14.36 -7.14 2.61
CA ASP A 53 -15.59 -6.55 2.10
C ASP A 53 -16.21 -5.53 3.06
N ASN A 54 -16.65 -4.42 2.50
CA ASN A 54 -17.36 -3.35 3.21
C ASN A 54 -16.57 -2.71 4.36
N VAL A 55 -15.24 -2.77 4.33
CA VAL A 55 -14.37 -2.19 5.37
C VAL A 55 -13.74 -0.90 4.89
N GLU A 56 -13.83 0.13 5.71
CA GLU A 56 -13.08 1.37 5.61
C GLU A 56 -11.96 1.38 6.66
N LEU A 57 -10.68 1.45 6.22
CA LEU A 57 -9.55 1.77 7.07
C LEU A 57 -9.41 3.29 7.14
N HIS A 58 -9.69 3.87 8.31
CA HIS A 58 -9.71 5.32 8.51
C HIS A 58 -8.58 5.76 9.43
N LEU A 59 -7.71 6.63 8.92
CA LEU A 59 -6.60 7.20 9.66
C LEU A 59 -7.00 8.60 10.16
N GLU A 60 -7.14 8.77 11.47
CA GLU A 60 -7.42 10.09 12.05
C GLU A 60 -6.25 11.06 11.86
N SER A 61 -6.52 12.36 12.01
CA SER A 61 -5.46 13.38 12.00
C SER A 61 -4.40 13.06 13.05
N GLY A 62 -3.12 13.05 12.64
CA GLY A 62 -1.99 12.68 13.49
C GLY A 62 -1.74 11.18 13.62
N ALA A 63 -2.51 10.33 12.93
CA ALA A 63 -2.21 8.91 12.79
C ALA A 63 -1.05 8.70 11.81
N VAL A 64 -0.09 7.85 12.17
CA VAL A 64 0.99 7.38 11.29
C VAL A 64 1.02 5.86 11.34
N LEU A 65 0.61 5.23 10.25
CA LEU A 65 0.67 3.78 10.07
C LEU A 65 1.96 3.43 9.32
N ILE A 66 2.85 2.68 9.95
CA ILE A 66 4.23 2.45 9.51
C ILE A 66 4.38 1.02 8.99
N SER A 67 4.83 0.86 7.76
CA SER A 67 5.15 -0.47 7.20
C SER A 67 6.36 -1.08 7.88
N SER A 68 6.27 -2.33 8.32
CA SER A 68 7.46 -3.10 8.70
C SER A 68 8.36 -3.35 7.49
N LEU A 69 9.67 -3.25 7.68
CA LEU A 69 10.68 -3.69 6.72
C LEU A 69 11.25 -5.08 7.07
N ASN A 70 10.74 -5.72 8.11
CA ASN A 70 11.11 -7.10 8.44
C ASN A 70 10.32 -8.06 7.53
N PRO A 71 11.00 -8.88 6.70
CA PRO A 71 10.32 -9.82 5.80
C PRO A 71 9.38 -10.79 6.52
N ALA A 72 9.68 -11.16 7.77
CA ALA A 72 8.83 -12.05 8.56
C ALA A 72 7.45 -11.45 8.92
N ASP A 73 7.31 -10.12 8.86
CA ASP A 73 6.06 -9.40 9.15
C ASP A 73 5.21 -9.19 7.89
N ILE A 74 5.78 -9.45 6.71
CA ILE A 74 5.15 -9.13 5.43
C ILE A 74 4.65 -10.41 4.76
N THR A 75 3.36 -10.42 4.45
CA THR A 75 2.73 -11.51 3.70
C THR A 75 3.19 -11.44 2.24
N PRO A 76 3.78 -12.51 1.70
CA PRO A 76 4.02 -12.60 0.27
C PRO A 76 2.70 -12.42 -0.49
N PHE A 77 2.75 -11.79 -1.64
CA PHE A 77 1.58 -11.76 -2.51
C PHE A 77 1.21 -13.20 -2.87
N PRO A 78 -0.07 -13.61 -2.75
CA PRO A 78 -0.47 -14.91 -3.22
C PRO A 78 -0.15 -14.95 -4.72
N GLN A 79 0.85 -15.72 -5.10
CA GLN A 79 1.15 -15.93 -6.51
C GLN A 79 -0.09 -16.55 -7.14
N GLY A 80 -0.91 -15.76 -7.72
CA GLY A 80 -2.05 -16.23 -8.44
C GLY A 80 -1.68 -16.70 -9.85
N GLY A 81 -0.40 -16.85 -10.16
CA GLY A 81 0.12 -17.62 -11.29
C GLY A 81 0.13 -19.10 -10.93
N ASP A 82 -0.09 -19.94 -11.91
CA ASP A 82 0.08 -21.40 -11.77
C ASP A 82 1.57 -21.81 -11.65
N GLY A 83 2.46 -20.82 -11.47
CA GLY A 83 3.91 -21.01 -11.36
C GLY A 83 4.58 -21.42 -12.67
N THR A 84 3.88 -21.32 -13.78
CA THR A 84 4.40 -21.75 -15.10
C THR A 84 5.00 -20.62 -15.92
N ASP A 85 4.79 -19.35 -15.51
CA ASP A 85 5.34 -18.20 -16.20
C ASP A 85 6.65 -17.75 -15.54
N PRO A 86 7.81 -17.89 -16.22
CA PRO A 86 9.08 -17.39 -15.70
C PRO A 86 9.11 -15.86 -15.48
N ASP A 87 8.21 -15.11 -16.10
CA ASP A 87 8.07 -13.67 -15.89
C ASP A 87 7.27 -13.32 -14.64
N ASP A 88 6.57 -14.27 -14.02
CA ASP A 88 5.88 -14.06 -12.73
C ASP A 88 6.85 -13.71 -11.59
N THR A 89 8.13 -14.00 -11.74
CA THR A 89 9.18 -13.68 -10.76
C THR A 89 10.01 -12.45 -11.16
N ALA A 90 9.98 -12.01 -12.40
CA ALA A 90 10.88 -10.98 -12.94
C ALA A 90 10.58 -9.57 -12.38
N ASP A 91 9.36 -9.28 -11.97
CA ASP A 91 8.94 -7.95 -11.52
C ASP A 91 9.06 -7.73 -10.00
N GLY A 92 9.75 -8.60 -9.26
CA GLY A 92 9.97 -8.41 -7.83
C GLY A 92 8.69 -8.53 -6.99
N TRP A 93 7.73 -9.31 -7.43
CA TRP A 93 6.50 -9.64 -6.66
C TRP A 93 6.80 -10.35 -5.35
N GLU A 94 8.01 -10.83 -5.18
CA GLU A 94 8.50 -11.54 -4.01
C GLU A 94 8.45 -10.72 -2.71
N GLY A 95 8.41 -9.38 -2.80
CA GLY A 95 8.43 -8.49 -1.65
C GLY A 95 7.14 -8.47 -0.82
N GLY A 96 6.02 -9.01 -1.33
CA GLY A 96 4.74 -8.92 -0.63
C GLY A 96 4.17 -7.50 -0.55
N PHE A 97 3.24 -7.28 0.39
CA PHE A 97 2.55 -6.00 0.54
C PHE A 97 2.34 -5.62 2.00
N PHE A 98 2.24 -4.32 2.25
CA PHE A 98 1.90 -3.80 3.57
C PHE A 98 0.38 -3.74 3.78
N LEU A 99 -0.36 -3.00 2.95
CA LEU A 99 -1.82 -2.98 2.97
C LEU A 99 -2.37 -3.59 1.68
N GLY A 100 -3.38 -4.42 1.78
CA GLY A 100 -3.95 -5.04 0.59
C GLY A 100 -5.37 -5.54 0.77
N ALA A 101 -5.97 -5.96 -0.35
CA ALA A 101 -7.20 -6.74 -0.42
C ALA A 101 -7.17 -7.57 -1.70
N SER A 102 -7.81 -8.74 -1.68
CA SER A 102 -7.94 -9.59 -2.86
C SER A 102 -9.37 -10.05 -2.99
N HIS A 103 -9.96 -9.92 -4.20
CA HIS A 103 -11.32 -10.33 -4.53
C HIS A 103 -12.39 -9.78 -3.57
N ALA A 104 -12.20 -8.55 -3.09
CA ALA A 104 -13.07 -7.89 -2.12
C ALA A 104 -13.95 -6.81 -2.78
N LYS A 105 -14.99 -6.36 -2.05
CA LYS A 105 -15.90 -5.32 -2.51
C LYS A 105 -16.03 -4.18 -1.50
N ASN A 106 -16.23 -2.96 -2.02
CA ASN A 106 -16.50 -1.77 -1.19
C ASN A 106 -15.40 -1.53 -0.16
N VAL A 107 -14.14 -1.51 -0.60
CA VAL A 107 -12.98 -1.27 0.25
C VAL A 107 -12.59 0.20 0.17
N THR A 108 -12.37 0.82 1.33
CA THR A 108 -11.96 2.23 1.39
C THR A 108 -10.76 2.42 2.33
N ILE A 109 -9.83 3.26 1.92
CA ILE A 109 -8.81 3.87 2.78
C ILE A 109 -9.06 5.37 2.81
N SER A 110 -9.14 5.96 4.00
CA SER A 110 -9.51 7.36 4.15
C SER A 110 -8.87 8.05 5.36
N GLY A 111 -9.07 9.33 5.46
CA GLY A 111 -8.71 10.14 6.62
C GLY A 111 -7.55 11.09 6.37
N MET A 112 -7.11 11.78 7.43
CA MET A 112 -6.07 12.83 7.37
C MET A 112 -4.72 12.36 7.91
N GLY A 113 -4.55 11.05 8.11
CA GLY A 113 -3.32 10.45 8.61
C GLY A 113 -2.33 10.12 7.49
N THR A 114 -1.19 9.57 7.90
CA THR A 114 -0.09 9.19 7.00
C THR A 114 0.12 7.66 7.00
N ILE A 115 0.32 7.09 5.84
CA ILE A 115 0.84 5.74 5.64
C ILE A 115 2.29 5.89 5.21
N TYR A 116 3.21 5.37 6.01
CA TYR A 116 4.65 5.57 5.87
C TYR A 116 5.36 4.26 5.55
N GLY A 117 5.96 4.20 4.36
CA GLY A 117 6.57 2.98 3.81
C GLY A 117 8.02 2.74 4.23
N GLN A 118 8.66 3.69 4.92
CA GLN A 118 10.07 3.63 5.35
C GLN A 118 11.09 3.52 4.18
N GLY A 119 10.75 3.97 2.98
CA GLY A 119 11.66 3.98 1.83
C GLY A 119 12.96 4.76 2.09
N ASP A 120 12.89 5.81 2.91
CA ASP A 120 14.07 6.56 3.36
C ASP A 120 15.12 5.71 4.10
N LYS A 121 14.73 4.55 4.61
CA LYS A 121 15.63 3.57 5.25
C LYS A 121 16.13 2.49 4.29
N VAL A 122 15.51 2.36 3.13
CA VAL A 122 15.80 1.33 2.13
C VAL A 122 16.70 1.88 1.02
N PHE A 123 16.49 3.14 0.63
CA PHE A 123 17.23 3.77 -0.44
C PHE A 123 18.52 4.39 0.05
N LEU A 124 19.65 3.85 -0.42
CA LEU A 124 20.98 4.31 -0.05
C LEU A 124 21.58 5.16 -1.17
N ASP A 125 22.01 6.37 -0.84
CA ASP A 125 22.70 7.25 -1.75
C ASP A 125 24.19 6.93 -1.77
N LYS A 126 24.61 6.11 -2.72
CA LYS A 126 26.02 5.74 -2.90
C LYS A 126 26.79 6.72 -3.84
N ASN A 127 26.09 7.65 -4.47
CA ASN A 127 26.63 8.53 -5.50
C ASN A 127 26.30 10.01 -5.21
N VAL A 128 26.64 10.48 -4.02
CA VAL A 128 26.29 11.82 -3.53
C VAL A 128 26.75 12.95 -4.46
N ASP A 129 27.82 12.72 -5.22
CA ASP A 129 28.48 13.75 -6.06
C ASP A 129 28.01 13.74 -7.53
N ASN A 130 27.15 12.83 -7.95
CA ASN A 130 26.82 12.63 -9.37
C ASN A 130 25.63 13.46 -9.87
N GLY A 131 25.30 14.54 -9.19
CA GLY A 131 24.16 15.37 -9.63
C GLY A 131 22.82 14.69 -9.45
N PHE A 132 21.86 15.48 -9.25
CA PHE A 132 20.61 15.22 -8.60
C PHE A 132 19.67 14.19 -9.28
N HIS A 133 19.60 14.12 -10.60
CA HIS A 133 18.55 13.34 -11.26
C HIS A 133 19.02 12.18 -12.13
N GLU A 134 20.30 12.04 -12.30
CA GLU A 134 20.84 11.07 -13.26
C GLU A 134 21.14 9.69 -12.66
N CYS A 135 21.11 9.59 -11.33
CA CYS A 135 21.44 8.34 -10.64
C CYS A 135 20.37 8.00 -9.60
N PRO A 136 19.56 6.96 -9.82
CA PRO A 136 18.65 6.46 -8.80
C PRO A 136 19.43 5.98 -7.57
N LYS A 137 18.83 6.10 -6.40
CA LYS A 137 19.38 5.55 -5.17
C LYS A 137 19.38 4.03 -5.25
N PHE A 138 20.40 3.46 -4.69
CA PHE A 138 20.54 2.01 -4.66
C PHE A 138 19.66 1.39 -3.58
N CYS A 139 19.02 0.26 -3.86
CA CYS A 139 18.25 -0.50 -2.90
C CYS A 139 18.94 -1.83 -2.61
N GLU A 140 19.37 -2.05 -1.37
CA GLU A 140 20.02 -3.28 -0.92
C GLU A 140 19.13 -4.15 -0.02
N ALA A 141 17.99 -3.61 0.43
CA ALA A 141 17.15 -4.26 1.43
C ALA A 141 15.86 -4.80 0.82
N PHE A 142 15.22 -5.69 1.56
CA PHE A 142 13.84 -6.10 1.33
C PHE A 142 12.92 -4.89 1.29
N ARG A 143 12.02 -4.84 0.30
CA ARG A 143 11.10 -3.73 0.10
C ARG A 143 9.71 -4.21 -0.32
N PRO A 144 8.72 -4.15 0.58
CA PRO A 144 7.35 -4.50 0.24
C PRO A 144 6.67 -3.39 -0.59
N ARG A 145 5.68 -3.75 -1.40
CA ARG A 145 4.72 -2.77 -1.91
C ARG A 145 4.00 -2.11 -0.75
N MET A 146 3.80 -0.79 -0.83
CA MET A 146 3.03 -0.11 0.21
C MET A 146 1.58 -0.57 0.19
N MET A 147 0.97 -0.62 -1.00
CA MET A 147 -0.40 -1.08 -1.18
C MET A 147 -0.52 -1.99 -2.40
N LEU A 148 -1.28 -3.08 -2.25
CA LEU A 148 -1.59 -3.99 -3.34
C LEU A 148 -3.03 -4.47 -3.25
N PHE A 149 -3.82 -4.11 -4.24
CA PHE A 149 -5.25 -4.46 -4.33
C PHE A 149 -5.50 -5.26 -5.59
N GLU A 150 -5.99 -6.48 -5.45
CA GLU A 150 -6.29 -7.37 -6.57
C GLU A 150 -7.78 -7.63 -6.69
N ALA A 151 -8.34 -7.44 -7.89
CA ALA A 151 -9.74 -7.72 -8.21
C ALA A 151 -10.74 -7.13 -7.21
N VAL A 152 -10.46 -5.91 -6.73
CA VAL A 152 -11.36 -5.21 -5.81
C VAL A 152 -12.39 -4.41 -6.61
N GLU A 153 -13.67 -4.59 -6.28
CA GLU A 153 -14.79 -3.85 -6.85
C GLU A 153 -15.21 -2.70 -5.91
N ASN A 154 -15.42 -1.49 -6.43
CA ASN A 154 -15.70 -0.27 -5.66
C ASN A 154 -14.58 0.05 -4.65
N PHE A 155 -13.39 0.34 -5.16
CA PHE A 155 -12.24 0.70 -4.36
C PHE A 155 -12.05 2.22 -4.28
N THR A 156 -11.81 2.73 -3.07
CA THR A 156 -11.59 4.17 -2.85
C THR A 156 -10.38 4.41 -1.95
N VAL A 157 -9.49 5.33 -2.36
CA VAL A 157 -8.45 5.91 -1.48
C VAL A 157 -8.62 7.42 -1.50
N ARG A 158 -8.75 8.05 -0.32
CA ARG A 158 -8.99 9.49 -0.25
C ARG A 158 -8.39 10.15 0.99
N ASP A 159 -7.95 11.38 0.81
CA ASP A 159 -7.56 12.34 1.84
C ASP A 159 -6.28 12.00 2.62
N VAL A 160 -5.72 10.79 2.46
CA VAL A 160 -4.50 10.32 3.16
C VAL A 160 -3.22 10.82 2.49
N THR A 161 -2.14 10.85 3.28
CA THR A 161 -0.78 11.00 2.77
C THR A 161 -0.09 9.64 2.72
N LEU A 162 0.49 9.30 1.57
CA LEU A 162 1.34 8.13 1.36
C LEU A 162 2.78 8.63 1.25
N GLN A 163 3.64 8.17 2.14
CA GLN A 163 4.98 8.75 2.27
C GLN A 163 6.07 7.68 2.25
N ASP A 164 7.14 7.97 1.51
CA ASP A 164 8.37 7.18 1.46
C ASP A 164 8.10 5.68 1.22
N ALA A 165 7.40 5.38 0.14
CA ALA A 165 7.22 3.99 -0.28
C ALA A 165 8.57 3.34 -0.60
N ALA A 166 8.78 2.14 -0.11
CA ALA A 166 10.00 1.37 -0.37
C ALA A 166 9.99 0.72 -1.77
N PHE A 167 8.81 0.49 -2.32
CA PHE A 167 8.52 -0.04 -3.64
C PHE A 167 7.19 0.56 -4.13
N TRP A 168 6.58 0.08 -5.20
CA TRP A 168 5.32 0.62 -5.74
C TRP A 168 4.33 1.04 -4.65
N THR A 169 3.85 2.28 -4.74
CA THR A 169 3.06 2.88 -3.66
C THR A 169 1.62 2.39 -3.65
N LEU A 170 0.90 2.55 -4.76
CA LEU A 170 -0.51 2.16 -4.88
C LEU A 170 -0.72 1.34 -6.14
N HIS A 171 -0.52 0.04 -6.03
CA HIS A 171 -0.72 -0.93 -7.10
C HIS A 171 -2.12 -1.53 -7.01
N MET A 172 -2.87 -1.41 -8.10
CA MET A 172 -4.21 -1.95 -8.25
C MET A 172 -4.22 -2.87 -9.47
N ALA A 173 -4.51 -4.16 -9.26
CA ALA A 173 -4.49 -5.18 -10.29
C ALA A 173 -5.90 -5.69 -10.56
N GLY A 174 -6.44 -5.47 -11.76
CA GLY A 174 -7.78 -5.93 -12.15
C GLY A 174 -8.94 -5.33 -11.34
N CYS A 175 -8.72 -4.19 -10.69
CA CYS A 175 -9.76 -3.52 -9.90
C CYS A 175 -10.79 -2.82 -10.80
N ARG A 176 -12.01 -2.64 -10.29
CA ARG A 176 -13.10 -1.97 -11.00
C ARG A 176 -13.77 -0.90 -10.16
N HIS A 177 -14.25 0.18 -10.82
CA HIS A 177 -14.90 1.32 -10.16
C HIS A 177 -14.03 1.94 -9.08
N VAL A 178 -12.81 2.33 -9.46
CA VAL A 178 -11.76 2.85 -8.58
C VAL A 178 -11.83 4.37 -8.48
N ARG A 179 -11.71 4.91 -7.28
CA ARG A 179 -11.62 6.35 -7.01
C ARG A 179 -10.41 6.66 -6.14
N ILE A 180 -9.48 7.44 -6.66
CA ILE A 180 -8.31 7.94 -5.93
C ILE A 180 -8.42 9.46 -5.91
N GLN A 181 -8.63 10.05 -4.72
CA GLN A 181 -9.00 11.45 -4.61
C GLN A 181 -8.31 12.16 -3.45
N ASN A 182 -7.84 13.40 -3.68
CA ASN A 182 -7.28 14.29 -2.66
C ASN A 182 -6.11 13.67 -1.86
N ILE A 183 -5.38 12.71 -2.42
CA ILE A 183 -4.23 12.10 -1.73
C ILE A 183 -2.94 12.84 -2.06
N MET A 184 -1.98 12.76 -1.14
CA MET A 184 -0.60 13.13 -1.42
C MET A 184 0.27 11.88 -1.42
N ILE A 185 1.09 11.72 -2.46
CA ILE A 185 2.17 10.73 -2.52
C ILE A 185 3.47 11.51 -2.50
N LEU A 186 4.28 11.28 -1.48
CA LEU A 186 5.52 12.01 -1.21
C LEU A 186 6.66 11.01 -1.01
N ASN A 187 7.19 10.50 -2.10
CA ASN A 187 8.31 9.56 -2.11
C ASN A 187 9.63 10.27 -2.40
N ASP A 188 10.73 9.56 -2.16
CA ASP A 188 12.06 9.98 -2.58
C ASP A 188 12.11 10.11 -4.10
N ASP A 189 12.55 11.25 -4.60
CA ASP A 189 12.61 11.59 -6.03
C ASP A 189 13.73 10.87 -6.80
N ARG A 190 14.52 10.06 -6.12
CA ARG A 190 15.58 9.21 -6.67
C ARG A 190 15.41 7.74 -6.31
N GLY A 191 14.31 7.39 -5.65
CA GLY A 191 14.00 6.00 -5.31
C GLY A 191 13.63 5.19 -6.56
N ALA A 192 14.30 4.05 -6.77
CA ALA A 192 13.95 3.16 -7.87
C ALA A 192 12.66 2.39 -7.58
N ASN A 193 11.77 2.33 -8.56
CA ASN A 193 10.47 1.63 -8.50
C ASN A 193 9.59 2.06 -7.32
N ASN A 194 9.65 3.32 -6.91
CA ASN A 194 8.72 3.88 -5.94
C ASN A 194 7.57 4.62 -6.63
N ASP A 195 7.07 4.01 -7.72
CA ASP A 195 5.94 4.48 -8.52
C ASP A 195 4.78 4.95 -7.63
N GLY A 196 4.03 5.91 -8.11
CA GLY A 196 2.93 6.51 -7.33
C GLY A 196 1.64 5.72 -7.41
N ILE A 197 0.97 5.75 -8.56
CA ILE A 197 -0.34 5.12 -8.76
C ILE A 197 -0.29 4.25 -10.02
N ASP A 198 -0.46 2.95 -9.83
CA ASP A 198 -0.33 1.92 -10.85
C ASP A 198 -1.64 1.18 -11.06
N PRO A 199 -2.59 1.71 -11.86
CA PRO A 199 -3.73 0.92 -12.32
C PRO A 199 -3.27 -0.10 -13.37
N ASP A 200 -3.26 -1.38 -12.99
CA ASP A 200 -2.87 -2.52 -13.81
C ASP A 200 -4.10 -3.32 -14.21
N CYS A 201 -4.43 -3.34 -15.50
CA CYS A 201 -5.63 -4.00 -16.04
C CYS A 201 -6.94 -3.57 -15.34
N CYS A 202 -6.99 -2.36 -14.79
CA CYS A 202 -8.15 -1.83 -14.08
C CYS A 202 -9.22 -1.27 -15.04
N GLN A 203 -10.46 -1.16 -14.55
CA GLN A 203 -11.59 -0.59 -15.28
C GLN A 203 -12.27 0.51 -14.45
N ASP A 204 -12.75 1.57 -15.15
CA ASP A 204 -13.49 2.69 -14.54
C ASP A 204 -12.71 3.36 -13.40
N VAL A 205 -11.49 3.82 -13.70
CA VAL A 205 -10.59 4.47 -12.76
C VAL A 205 -10.68 5.98 -12.85
N VAL A 206 -10.90 6.63 -11.72
CA VAL A 206 -10.85 8.09 -11.58
C VAL A 206 -9.76 8.47 -10.58
N ILE A 207 -8.77 9.26 -11.04
CA ILE A 207 -7.73 9.85 -10.21
C ILE A 207 -7.90 11.37 -10.29
N SER A 208 -8.12 12.03 -9.15
CA SER A 208 -8.41 13.46 -9.12
C SER A 208 -7.86 14.18 -7.89
N ASN A 209 -7.44 15.42 -8.08
CA ASN A 209 -6.95 16.31 -7.02
C ASN A 209 -5.80 15.73 -6.20
N CYS A 210 -4.93 14.95 -6.82
CA CYS A 210 -3.80 14.30 -6.18
C CYS A 210 -2.51 15.10 -6.39
N ILE A 211 -1.62 15.06 -5.40
CA ILE A 211 -0.24 15.53 -5.50
C ILE A 211 0.64 14.29 -5.49
N VAL A 212 1.42 14.07 -6.55
CA VAL A 212 2.27 12.88 -6.67
C VAL A 212 3.71 13.32 -6.95
N ARG A 213 4.61 12.93 -6.05
CA ARG A 213 6.06 13.10 -6.17
C ARG A 213 6.72 11.75 -5.92
N THR A 214 7.46 11.25 -6.91
CA THR A 214 8.07 9.92 -6.93
C THR A 214 9.41 9.97 -7.63
N GLY A 215 10.24 8.98 -7.41
CA GLY A 215 11.51 8.79 -8.15
C GLY A 215 11.35 7.97 -9.41
N ASP A 216 10.22 7.30 -9.57
CA ASP A 216 9.82 6.55 -10.75
C ASP A 216 8.46 7.09 -11.26
N ASP A 217 7.69 6.32 -12.00
CA ASP A 217 6.45 6.76 -12.63
C ASP A 217 5.44 7.34 -11.62
N ALA A 218 5.00 8.57 -11.83
CA ALA A 218 4.03 9.20 -10.94
C ALA A 218 2.63 8.57 -11.05
N ILE A 219 2.16 8.35 -12.27
CA ILE A 219 0.93 7.61 -12.59
C ILE A 219 1.19 6.84 -13.86
N VAL A 220 1.06 5.52 -13.82
CA VAL A 220 1.29 4.68 -14.99
C VAL A 220 0.21 3.62 -15.13
N VAL A 221 -0.42 3.59 -16.29
CA VAL A 221 -1.39 2.56 -16.66
C VAL A 221 -0.61 1.32 -17.12
N LYS A 222 -0.73 0.25 -16.35
CA LYS A 222 -0.02 -1.01 -16.60
C LYS A 222 -0.97 -2.06 -17.18
N SER A 223 -0.37 -3.01 -17.90
CA SER A 223 -0.98 -4.25 -18.36
C SER A 223 0.08 -5.34 -18.26
N THR A 224 0.41 -5.70 -17.02
CA THR A 224 1.44 -6.71 -16.77
C THR A 224 0.99 -8.09 -17.25
N GLY A 225 1.93 -8.92 -17.70
CA GLY A 225 1.63 -10.20 -18.34
C GLY A 225 0.70 -11.11 -17.52
N PRO A 226 0.95 -11.35 -16.25
CA PRO A 226 0.06 -12.16 -15.41
C PRO A 226 -1.33 -11.57 -15.26
N MET A 227 -1.43 -10.25 -15.08
CA MET A 227 -2.72 -9.56 -14.88
C MET A 227 -3.51 -9.46 -16.17
N SER A 228 -2.87 -9.20 -17.32
CA SER A 228 -3.54 -9.13 -18.62
C SER A 228 -4.15 -10.45 -19.08
N ARG A 229 -3.73 -11.57 -18.49
CA ARG A 229 -4.33 -12.89 -18.77
C ARG A 229 -5.51 -13.22 -17.85
N ARG A 230 -5.66 -12.50 -16.75
CA ARG A 230 -6.72 -12.73 -15.73
C ARG A 230 -7.87 -11.74 -15.84
N TYR A 231 -7.58 -10.52 -16.21
CA TYR A 231 -8.48 -9.38 -16.26
C TYR A 231 -8.46 -8.70 -17.61
#